data_a9fcaa37a0e77ae8dd4edd4ec67a9a42
#
_entry.id   a9fcaa37a0e77ae8dd4edd4ec67a9a42
#
_cell.length_a   1.000
_cell.length_b   1.000
_cell.length_c   1.000
_cell.angle_alpha   90.00
_cell.angle_beta   90.00
_cell.angle_gamma   90.00
#
_symmetry.space_group_name_H-M   'P 1'
#
loop_
_entity.id
_entity.type
_entity.pdbx_description
1 polymer ?
#
loop_
_entity_poly.entity_id
_entity_poly.type
_entity_poly.pdbx_seq_one_letter_code
_entity_poly.pdbx_strand_id
1 'polypeptide(L)'
;MLRKLTSTQRFWIAFILAIPMLIQMLAMPFHWMMPGYNWVALITTTIIMLVAALPYWTSAWAAFKKHSANMNTLVALGTAIAYFYSIFAMVTGRAVYFESAAFITVFVLLGDTMEERMHDNASNALKKLLDLQVKDATVLRNGEFVQVPLDQVQVGETIKVKPGEK
;
A
#
# COMPACT_ATOMS: atom_id res chain seq x y z
N MET A 1 -0.78 14.40 11.05
CA MET A 1 -1.69 14.30 9.88
C MET A 1 -1.16 13.36 8.79
N LEU A 2 0.11 13.43 8.42
CA LEU A 2 0.73 12.61 7.35
C LEU A 2 0.73 11.09 7.60
N ARG A 3 0.62 10.65 8.84
CA ARG A 3 0.61 9.22 9.23
C ARG A 3 -0.71 8.47 8.90
N LYS A 4 -1.77 9.18 8.48
CA LYS A 4 -3.10 8.63 8.18
C LYS A 4 -3.37 8.43 6.68
N LEU A 5 -2.40 8.74 5.82
CA LEU A 5 -2.58 8.56 4.38
C LEU A 5 -2.53 7.08 4.02
N THR A 6 -3.50 6.62 3.23
CA THR A 6 -3.55 5.28 2.64
C THR A 6 -2.43 5.12 1.59
N SER A 7 -1.96 3.89 1.35
CA SER A 7 -0.94 3.59 0.33
C SER A 7 -1.31 4.17 -1.04
N THR A 8 -2.57 4.03 -1.44
CA THR A 8 -3.11 4.62 -2.68
C THR A 8 -2.97 6.15 -2.74
N GLN A 9 -3.25 6.86 -1.63
CA GLN A 9 -3.11 8.33 -1.59
C GLN A 9 -1.65 8.76 -1.69
N ARG A 10 -0.74 8.04 -1.01
CA ARG A 10 0.71 8.29 -1.07
C ARG A 10 1.24 8.05 -2.48
N PHE A 11 0.79 6.99 -3.14
CA PHE A 11 1.13 6.68 -4.52
C PHE A 11 0.74 7.83 -5.46
N TRP A 12 -0.51 8.30 -5.41
CA TRP A 12 -0.95 9.40 -6.27
C TRP A 12 -0.20 10.70 -6.02
N ILE A 13 0.09 11.04 -4.76
CA ILE A 13 0.90 12.22 -4.42
C ILE A 13 2.31 12.08 -5.02
N ALA A 14 2.97 10.95 -4.80
CA ALA A 14 4.32 10.71 -5.32
C ALA A 14 4.34 10.68 -6.84
N PHE A 15 3.35 10.06 -7.48
CA PHE A 15 3.23 9.96 -8.94
C PHE A 15 3.06 11.34 -9.58
N ILE A 16 2.13 12.17 -9.08
CA ILE A 16 1.91 13.53 -9.57
C ILE A 16 3.17 14.39 -9.42
N LEU A 17 3.83 14.30 -8.27
CA LEU A 17 5.08 15.04 -8.03
C LEU A 17 6.26 14.53 -8.89
N ALA A 18 6.24 13.29 -9.33
CA ALA A 18 7.26 12.72 -10.22
C ALA A 18 7.04 13.07 -11.71
N ILE A 19 5.86 13.57 -12.10
CA ILE A 19 5.55 13.92 -13.51
C ILE A 19 6.58 14.87 -14.14
N PRO A 20 7.00 15.97 -13.50
CA PRO A 20 7.99 16.86 -14.09
C PRO A 20 9.32 16.16 -14.41
N MET A 21 9.74 15.21 -13.55
CA MET A 21 10.96 14.42 -13.78
C MET A 21 10.77 13.44 -14.92
N LEU A 22 9.60 12.84 -15.04
CA LEU A 22 9.26 11.94 -16.14
C LEU A 22 9.24 12.68 -17.48
N ILE A 23 8.69 13.89 -17.53
CA ILE A 23 8.72 14.77 -18.71
C ILE A 23 10.16 15.09 -19.08
N GLN A 24 10.99 15.48 -18.13
CA GLN A 24 12.41 15.77 -18.37
C GLN A 24 13.16 14.55 -18.90
N MET A 25 12.93 13.37 -18.32
CA MET A 25 13.54 12.12 -18.77
C MET A 25 13.16 11.79 -20.22
N LEU A 26 11.89 11.98 -20.60
CA LEU A 26 11.41 11.76 -21.97
C LEU A 26 11.89 12.84 -22.95
N ALA A 27 12.16 14.05 -22.48
CA ALA A 27 12.66 15.15 -23.28
C ALA A 27 14.19 15.12 -23.48
N MET A 28 14.92 14.36 -22.66
CA MET A 28 16.38 14.25 -22.73
C MET A 28 16.90 13.82 -24.11
N PRO A 29 16.31 12.85 -24.83
CA PRO A 29 16.75 12.49 -26.18
C PRO A 29 16.61 13.61 -27.22
N PHE A 30 15.73 14.58 -26.97
CA PHE A 30 15.49 15.73 -27.81
C PHE A 30 16.38 16.94 -27.47
N HIS A 31 17.38 16.75 -26.58
CA HIS A 31 18.27 17.79 -26.04
C HIS A 31 17.54 18.98 -25.42
N TRP A 32 16.28 18.76 -24.96
CA TRP A 32 15.50 19.79 -24.27
C TRP A 32 15.68 19.63 -22.78
N MET A 33 16.26 20.64 -22.14
CA MET A 33 16.45 20.66 -20.69
C MET A 33 15.63 21.80 -20.08
N MET A 34 14.82 21.47 -19.08
CA MET A 34 14.11 22.50 -18.31
C MET A 34 15.11 23.40 -17.58
N PRO A 35 15.04 24.73 -17.74
CA PRO A 35 15.85 25.63 -16.96
C PRO A 35 15.51 25.45 -15.46
N GLY A 36 16.56 25.27 -14.64
CA GLY A 36 16.35 25.07 -13.19
C GLY A 36 15.85 23.68 -12.79
N TYR A 37 15.90 22.67 -13.67
CA TYR A 37 15.45 21.31 -13.39
C TYR A 37 15.96 20.74 -12.05
N ASN A 38 17.23 20.97 -11.72
CA ASN A 38 17.82 20.45 -10.48
C ASN A 38 17.09 20.96 -9.24
N TRP A 39 16.58 22.20 -9.23
CA TRP A 39 15.81 22.76 -8.14
C TRP A 39 14.40 22.14 -8.06
N VAL A 40 13.76 21.97 -9.21
CA VAL A 40 12.46 21.29 -9.29
C VAL A 40 12.60 19.85 -8.80
N ALA A 41 13.60 19.13 -9.26
CA ALA A 41 13.91 17.77 -8.86
C ALA A 41 14.19 17.67 -7.34
N LEU A 42 14.98 18.57 -6.78
CA LEU A 42 15.25 18.64 -5.34
C LEU A 42 13.96 18.83 -4.53
N ILE A 43 13.14 19.82 -4.88
CA ILE A 43 11.91 20.15 -4.13
C ILE A 43 10.91 18.99 -4.20
N THR A 44 10.64 18.49 -5.41
CA THR A 44 9.67 17.40 -5.61
C THR A 44 10.11 16.12 -4.93
N THR A 45 11.39 15.72 -5.05
CA THR A 45 11.92 14.54 -4.37
C THR A 45 11.90 14.72 -2.85
N THR A 46 12.21 15.89 -2.34
CA THR A 46 12.14 16.17 -0.88
C THR A 46 10.71 15.96 -0.36
N ILE A 47 9.70 16.44 -1.08
CA ILE A 47 8.31 16.26 -0.69
C ILE A 47 7.93 14.76 -0.77
N ILE A 48 8.34 14.04 -1.82
CA ILE A 48 8.11 12.60 -1.94
C ILE A 48 8.74 11.84 -0.77
N MET A 49 9.97 12.16 -0.41
CA MET A 49 10.69 11.51 0.71
C MET A 49 10.02 11.78 2.06
N LEU A 50 9.52 12.98 2.30
CA LEU A 50 8.89 13.37 3.57
C LEU A 50 7.44 12.88 3.70
N VAL A 51 6.69 12.80 2.60
CA VAL A 51 5.25 12.46 2.63
C VAL A 51 5.01 11.01 2.24
N ALA A 52 5.54 10.61 1.09
CA ALA A 52 5.24 9.33 0.50
C ALA A 52 6.14 8.20 1.06
N ALA A 53 7.44 8.45 1.22
CA ALA A 53 8.41 7.47 1.70
C ALA A 53 8.43 7.30 3.24
N LEU A 54 7.65 8.08 4.00
CA LEU A 54 7.63 8.05 5.47
C LEU A 54 7.43 6.64 6.07
N PRO A 55 6.56 5.74 5.56
CA PRO A 55 6.41 4.39 6.08
C PRO A 55 7.68 3.56 5.96
N TYR A 56 8.42 3.71 4.86
CA TYR A 56 9.68 2.97 4.64
C TYR A 56 10.75 3.39 5.63
N TRP A 57 10.86 4.70 5.90
CA TRP A 57 11.78 5.24 6.90
C TRP A 57 11.48 4.74 8.31
N THR A 58 10.20 4.76 8.71
CA THR A 58 9.77 4.30 10.04
C THR A 58 9.95 2.79 10.20
N SER A 59 9.66 2.01 9.15
CA SER A 59 9.85 0.56 9.13
C SER A 59 11.34 0.19 9.15
N ALA A 60 12.17 0.87 8.34
CA ALA A 60 13.62 0.67 8.33
C ALA A 60 14.25 0.97 9.69
N TRP A 61 13.85 2.06 10.34
CA TRP A 61 14.31 2.41 11.66
C TRP A 61 13.93 1.38 12.73
N ALA A 62 12.68 0.87 12.66
CA ALA A 62 12.21 -0.19 13.56
C ALA A 62 12.95 -1.52 13.35
N ALA A 63 13.25 -1.87 12.09
CA ALA A 63 14.02 -3.05 11.74
C ALA A 63 15.48 -2.93 12.24
N PHE A 64 16.10 -1.77 12.04
CA PHE A 64 17.46 -1.49 12.52
C PHE A 64 17.58 -1.68 14.03
N LYS A 65 16.62 -1.15 14.82
CA LYS A 65 16.58 -1.34 16.28
C LYS A 65 16.49 -2.80 16.70
N LYS A 66 15.92 -3.66 15.86
CA LYS A 66 15.78 -5.11 16.12
C LYS A 66 16.92 -5.93 15.51
N HIS A 67 17.99 -5.28 15.02
CA HIS A 67 19.09 -5.92 14.31
C HIS A 67 18.61 -6.82 13.15
N SER A 68 17.55 -6.40 12.47
CA SER A 68 16.97 -7.09 11.32
C SER A 68 16.90 -6.14 10.12
N ALA A 69 16.79 -6.70 8.93
CA ALA A 69 16.60 -5.96 7.70
C ALA A 69 15.38 -6.53 6.97
N ASN A 70 14.62 -5.65 6.32
CA ASN A 70 13.48 -6.01 5.49
C ASN A 70 13.54 -5.24 4.17
N MET A 71 12.60 -5.49 3.26
CA MET A 71 12.51 -4.79 1.98
C MET A 71 12.46 -3.27 2.17
N ASN A 72 11.73 -2.78 3.16
CA ASN A 72 11.63 -1.35 3.45
C ASN A 72 12.95 -0.73 3.88
N THR A 73 13.83 -1.53 4.56
CA THR A 73 15.19 -1.09 4.91
C THR A 73 16.03 -0.86 3.66
N LEU A 74 15.92 -1.74 2.68
CA LEU A 74 16.65 -1.62 1.41
C LEU A 74 16.15 -0.40 0.61
N VAL A 75 14.83 -0.22 0.54
CA VAL A 75 14.21 0.94 -0.14
C VAL A 75 14.63 2.24 0.53
N ALA A 76 14.52 2.32 1.86
CA ALA A 76 14.92 3.51 2.61
C ALA A 76 16.41 3.85 2.41
N LEU A 77 17.29 2.85 2.50
CA LEU A 77 18.72 3.05 2.31
C LEU A 77 19.06 3.49 0.88
N GLY A 78 18.51 2.80 -0.12
CA GLY A 78 18.77 3.12 -1.53
C GLY A 78 18.29 4.52 -1.92
N THR A 79 17.08 4.88 -1.51
CA THR A 79 16.52 6.23 -1.77
C THR A 79 17.26 7.31 -1.00
N ALA A 80 17.69 7.04 0.25
CA ALA A 80 18.53 7.96 1.01
C ALA A 80 19.86 8.24 0.32
N ILE A 81 20.57 7.19 -0.09
CA ILE A 81 21.87 7.33 -0.76
C ILE A 81 21.71 8.14 -2.04
N ALA A 82 20.72 7.81 -2.87
CA ALA A 82 20.45 8.55 -4.11
C ALA A 82 20.12 10.03 -3.83
N TYR A 83 19.33 10.31 -2.83
CA TYR A 83 18.92 11.67 -2.45
C TYR A 83 20.10 12.50 -1.92
N PHE A 84 20.82 11.99 -0.92
CA PHE A 84 21.94 12.72 -0.33
C PHE A 84 23.12 12.85 -1.30
N TYR A 85 23.39 11.83 -2.11
CA TYR A 85 24.38 11.94 -3.19
C TYR A 85 23.99 13.05 -4.17
N SER A 86 22.71 13.16 -4.54
CA SER A 86 22.23 14.17 -5.48
C SER A 86 22.39 15.59 -4.94
N ILE A 87 22.19 15.79 -3.61
CA ILE A 87 22.47 17.08 -2.97
C ILE A 87 23.97 17.42 -3.10
N PHE A 88 24.84 16.46 -2.77
CA PHE A 88 26.28 16.64 -2.93
C PHE A 88 26.67 16.91 -4.40
N ALA A 89 26.12 16.18 -5.34
CA ALA A 89 26.35 16.32 -6.77
C ALA A 89 25.90 17.70 -7.28
N MET A 90 24.76 18.19 -6.78
CA MET A 90 24.24 19.51 -7.14
C MET A 90 25.20 20.63 -6.71
N VAL A 91 25.79 20.53 -5.51
CA VAL A 91 26.77 21.53 -5.00
C VAL A 91 28.10 21.45 -5.75
N THR A 92 28.50 20.25 -6.17
CA THR A 92 29.78 20.02 -6.86
C THR A 92 29.70 20.09 -8.39
N GLY A 93 28.51 20.41 -8.95
CA GLY A 93 28.30 20.49 -10.41
C GLY A 93 28.34 19.14 -11.12
N ARG A 94 28.09 18.03 -10.42
CA ARG A 94 28.03 16.67 -10.96
C ARG A 94 26.61 16.29 -11.34
N ALA A 95 26.47 15.16 -12.03
CA ALA A 95 25.15 14.61 -12.38
C ALA A 95 24.35 14.26 -11.12
N VAL A 96 23.11 14.72 -11.06
CA VAL A 96 22.15 14.44 -9.99
C VAL A 96 21.29 13.22 -10.32
N TYR A 97 20.78 12.53 -9.30
CA TYR A 97 19.95 11.33 -9.41
C TYR A 97 18.70 11.42 -8.54
N PHE A 98 18.11 12.63 -8.43
CA PHE A 98 16.88 12.83 -7.66
C PHE A 98 15.72 12.01 -8.21
N GLU A 99 15.64 11.88 -9.53
CA GLU A 99 14.66 11.08 -10.23
C GLU A 99 14.73 9.60 -9.83
N SER A 100 15.92 9.05 -9.58
CA SER A 100 16.08 7.66 -9.13
C SER A 100 15.42 7.44 -7.77
N ALA A 101 15.65 8.34 -6.80
CA ALA A 101 15.00 8.25 -5.49
C ALA A 101 13.47 8.41 -5.60
N ALA A 102 12.99 9.32 -6.44
CA ALA A 102 11.57 9.54 -6.65
C ALA A 102 10.89 8.33 -7.29
N PHE A 103 11.45 7.80 -8.39
CA PHE A 103 10.85 6.67 -9.11
C PHE A 103 10.90 5.38 -8.32
N ILE A 104 11.99 5.07 -7.58
CA ILE A 104 12.02 3.93 -6.68
C ILE A 104 10.86 4.02 -5.69
N THR A 105 10.64 5.19 -5.07
CA THR A 105 9.53 5.39 -4.14
C THR A 105 8.17 5.20 -4.81
N VAL A 106 7.96 5.74 -6.01
CA VAL A 106 6.71 5.59 -6.78
C VAL A 106 6.43 4.13 -7.12
N PHE A 107 7.43 3.39 -7.61
CA PHE A 107 7.25 1.98 -7.99
C PHE A 107 7.01 1.08 -6.78
N VAL A 108 7.67 1.32 -5.66
CA VAL A 108 7.42 0.56 -4.43
C VAL A 108 6.01 0.85 -3.90
N LEU A 109 5.56 2.11 -3.90
CA LEU A 109 4.19 2.47 -3.53
C LEU A 109 3.13 1.88 -4.47
N LEU A 110 3.45 1.74 -5.76
CA LEU A 110 2.59 1.03 -6.70
C LEU A 110 2.44 -0.44 -6.28
N GLY A 111 3.55 -1.10 -5.96
CA GLY A 111 3.56 -2.48 -5.46
C GLY A 111 2.73 -2.63 -4.18
N ASP A 112 2.95 -1.78 -3.18
CA ASP A 112 2.20 -1.78 -1.93
C ASP A 112 0.69 -1.57 -2.17
N THR A 113 0.33 -0.67 -3.09
CA THR A 113 -1.09 -0.42 -3.44
C THR A 113 -1.74 -1.65 -4.09
N MET A 114 -0.99 -2.37 -4.93
CA MET A 114 -1.48 -3.60 -5.55
C MET A 114 -1.61 -4.72 -4.52
N GLU A 115 -0.65 -4.86 -3.61
CA GLU A 115 -0.67 -5.84 -2.52
C GLU A 115 -1.87 -5.59 -1.59
N GLU A 116 -2.10 -4.35 -1.15
CA GLU A 116 -3.22 -3.96 -0.31
C GLU A 116 -4.56 -4.33 -0.95
N ARG A 117 -4.74 -4.07 -2.25
CA ARG A 117 -5.94 -4.46 -2.99
C ARG A 117 -6.13 -5.97 -3.09
N MET A 118 -5.06 -6.73 -3.27
CA MET A 118 -5.14 -8.20 -3.31
C MET A 118 -5.55 -8.76 -1.95
N HIS A 119 -5.01 -8.24 -0.86
CA HIS A 119 -5.39 -8.63 0.50
C HIS A 119 -6.86 -8.33 0.82
N ASP A 120 -7.35 -7.15 0.42
CA ASP A 120 -8.76 -6.78 0.61
C ASP A 120 -9.70 -7.69 -0.17
N ASN A 121 -9.37 -8.03 -1.40
CA ASN A 121 -10.16 -8.94 -2.22
C ASN A 121 -10.19 -10.36 -1.63
N ALA A 122 -9.05 -10.88 -1.17
CA ALA A 122 -8.97 -12.20 -0.53
C ALA A 122 -9.79 -12.23 0.77
N SER A 123 -9.67 -11.21 1.62
CA SER A 123 -10.43 -11.08 2.86
C SER A 123 -11.94 -11.00 2.61
N ASN A 124 -12.36 -10.26 1.58
CA ASN A 124 -13.77 -10.14 1.23
C ASN A 124 -14.34 -11.46 0.66
N ALA A 125 -13.55 -12.23 -0.12
CA ALA A 125 -13.93 -13.55 -0.58
C ALA A 125 -14.14 -14.52 0.60
N LEU A 126 -13.22 -14.51 1.57
CA LEU A 126 -13.33 -15.32 2.78
C LEU A 126 -14.56 -14.94 3.62
N LYS A 127 -14.84 -13.65 3.80
CA LYS A 127 -16.04 -13.19 4.51
C LYS A 127 -17.31 -13.67 3.83
N LYS A 128 -17.39 -13.61 2.48
CA LYS A 128 -18.54 -14.14 1.73
C LYS A 128 -18.73 -15.64 1.94
N LEU A 129 -17.65 -16.42 2.04
CA LEU A 129 -17.75 -17.86 2.34
C LEU A 129 -18.27 -18.10 3.78
N LEU A 130 -17.84 -17.29 4.75
CA LEU A 130 -18.32 -17.37 6.13
C LEU A 130 -19.81 -16.94 6.24
N ASP A 131 -20.22 -15.96 5.43
CA ASP A 131 -21.63 -15.53 5.37
C ASP A 131 -22.57 -16.58 4.73
N LEU A 132 -22.01 -17.54 3.98
CA LEU A 132 -22.75 -18.71 3.46
C LEU A 132 -22.98 -19.80 4.52
N GLN A 133 -22.38 -19.69 5.71
CA GLN A 133 -22.70 -20.59 6.81
C GLN A 133 -24.14 -20.34 7.27
N VAL A 134 -24.84 -21.43 7.51
CA VAL A 134 -26.20 -21.39 8.06
C VAL A 134 -26.17 -20.72 9.42
N LYS A 135 -26.88 -19.58 9.54
CA LYS A 135 -26.98 -18.81 10.81
C LYS A 135 -28.18 -19.22 11.64
N ASP A 136 -29.23 -19.74 10.99
CA ASP A 136 -30.50 -20.08 11.59
C ASP A 136 -30.90 -21.51 11.22
N ALA A 137 -31.58 -22.20 12.12
CA ALA A 137 -32.17 -23.51 11.88
C ALA A 137 -33.68 -23.46 12.15
N THR A 138 -34.45 -24.22 11.36
CA THR A 138 -35.88 -24.39 11.62
C THR A 138 -36.06 -25.62 12.48
N VAL A 139 -36.43 -25.44 13.75
CA VAL A 139 -36.64 -26.51 14.71
C VAL A 139 -38.11 -26.68 15.07
N LEU A 140 -38.51 -27.91 15.39
CA LEU A 140 -39.88 -28.23 15.87
C LEU A 140 -39.94 -28.02 17.38
N ARG A 141 -40.67 -26.98 17.84
CA ARG A 141 -40.92 -26.72 19.28
C ARG A 141 -42.42 -26.60 19.50
N ASN A 142 -42.95 -27.31 20.48
CA ASN A 142 -44.38 -27.30 20.84
C ASN A 142 -45.33 -27.60 19.66
N GLY A 143 -44.90 -28.43 18.69
CA GLY A 143 -45.73 -28.79 17.53
C GLY A 143 -45.67 -27.81 16.35
N GLU A 144 -44.93 -26.67 16.46
CA GLU A 144 -44.74 -25.70 15.42
C GLU A 144 -43.26 -25.57 14.97
N PHE A 145 -43.03 -25.25 13.70
CA PHE A 145 -41.68 -25.00 13.19
C PHE A 145 -41.29 -23.57 13.41
N VAL A 146 -40.29 -23.35 14.24
CA VAL A 146 -39.76 -22.03 14.61
C VAL A 146 -38.34 -21.89 14.12
N GLN A 147 -38.01 -20.75 13.51
CA GLN A 147 -36.65 -20.41 13.10
C GLN A 147 -35.89 -19.85 14.30
N VAL A 148 -34.78 -20.48 14.64
CA VAL A 148 -33.92 -20.09 15.78
C VAL A 148 -32.46 -20.00 15.33
N PRO A 149 -31.65 -19.13 15.94
CA PRO A 149 -30.21 -19.11 15.71
C PRO A 149 -29.57 -20.48 16.00
N LEU A 150 -28.59 -20.86 15.19
CA LEU A 150 -27.95 -22.19 15.27
C LEU A 150 -27.34 -22.49 16.65
N ASP A 151 -26.87 -21.46 17.35
CA ASP A 151 -26.33 -21.56 18.71
C ASP A 151 -27.37 -21.90 19.80
N GLN A 152 -28.65 -21.73 19.47
CA GLN A 152 -29.79 -22.04 20.35
C GLN A 152 -30.44 -23.40 20.11
N VAL A 153 -29.92 -24.16 19.11
CA VAL A 153 -30.38 -25.50 18.80
C VAL A 153 -29.83 -26.48 19.82
N GLN A 154 -30.66 -27.29 20.44
CA GLN A 154 -30.29 -28.27 21.46
C GLN A 154 -30.18 -29.69 20.86
N VAL A 155 -29.32 -30.50 21.46
CA VAL A 155 -29.18 -31.91 21.07
C VAL A 155 -30.49 -32.65 21.35
N GLY A 156 -31.03 -33.29 20.30
CA GLY A 156 -32.29 -34.02 20.37
C GLY A 156 -33.49 -33.28 19.77
N GLU A 157 -33.35 -32.00 19.37
CA GLU A 157 -34.39 -31.28 18.67
C GLU A 157 -34.54 -31.78 17.21
N THR A 158 -35.76 -31.79 16.70
CA THR A 158 -36.04 -32.12 15.30
C THR A 158 -35.88 -30.90 14.41
N ILE A 159 -34.97 -30.98 13.44
CA ILE A 159 -34.68 -29.90 12.48
C ILE A 159 -35.37 -30.19 11.15
N LYS A 160 -36.01 -29.19 10.56
CA LYS A 160 -36.56 -29.24 9.20
C LYS A 160 -35.53 -28.71 8.21
N VAL A 161 -35.14 -29.54 7.26
CA VAL A 161 -34.26 -29.16 6.13
C VAL A 161 -35.03 -29.34 4.84
N LYS A 162 -35.10 -28.29 4.01
CA LYS A 162 -35.73 -28.37 2.68
C LYS A 162 -34.72 -28.86 1.63
N PRO A 163 -35.17 -29.49 0.54
CA PRO A 163 -34.30 -29.84 -0.57
C PRO A 163 -33.56 -28.62 -1.10
N GLY A 164 -32.21 -28.67 -1.11
CA GLY A 164 -31.35 -27.53 -1.52
C GLY A 164 -30.94 -26.57 -0.42
N GLU A 165 -31.49 -26.68 0.79
CA GLU A 165 -31.00 -26.00 2.00
C GLU A 165 -29.76 -26.71 2.56
N LYS A 166 -28.79 -25.92 3.03
CA LYS A 166 -27.60 -26.42 3.73
C LYS A 166 -27.79 -26.34 5.21
#